data_55d7d15cb8366b6a4cd8f63ac6c821a1
#
_entry.id   55d7d15cb8366b6a4cd8f63ac6c821a1
#
_cell.length_a   1.000
_cell.length_b   1.000
_cell.length_c   1.000
_cell.angle_alpha   90.00
_cell.angle_beta   90.00
_cell.angle_gamma   90.00
#
_symmetry.space_group_name_H-M   'P 1'
#
loop_
_entity.id
_entity.type
_entity.pdbx_description
1 polymer ?
#
loop_
_entity_poly.entity_id
_entity_poly.type
_entity_poly.pdbx_seq_one_letter_code
_entity_poly.pdbx_strand_id
1 'polypeptide(L)'
;SSAEATAVDYSAGLTEQGFVEGVTALDYVTLPADYNAIPLAETDVAVSDETVDSNVDSILQSYATDVEVTDRAVAEGDSVNIDYVGSVDGVEFEGGSTEGAGTIVTAGGTGYIDDFLDQIIGHMPGETFDVNVTFPDPYENNPDLAGKDAVFSTTINHIVEQEVPELTDDFVKENLSETNGWNTVDEMKDCFIEYLREK
;
A
#
# COMPACT_ATOMS: atom_id res chain seq x y z
N SER A 1 3.65 42.88 -60.20
CA SER A 1 2.35 43.18 -59.62
C SER A 1 2.10 42.11 -58.57
N SER A 2 2.45 42.47 -57.33
CA SER A 2 2.22 41.67 -56.14
C SER A 2 0.77 41.89 -55.72
N ALA A 3 -0.06 40.89 -55.83
CA ALA A 3 -1.40 40.93 -55.24
C ALA A 3 -1.28 40.85 -53.71
N GLU A 4 -1.63 41.92 -53.02
CA GLU A 4 -1.83 41.92 -51.59
C GLU A 4 -2.97 40.95 -51.24
N ALA A 5 -2.67 39.91 -50.48
CA ALA A 5 -3.69 39.07 -49.91
C ALA A 5 -4.43 39.87 -48.82
N THR A 6 -5.67 40.23 -49.10
CA THR A 6 -6.56 40.83 -48.10
C THR A 6 -6.74 39.82 -46.95
N ALA A 7 -6.33 40.22 -45.79
CA ALA A 7 -6.53 39.41 -44.56
C ALA A 7 -8.05 39.22 -44.36
N VAL A 8 -8.49 37.98 -44.29
CA VAL A 8 -9.88 37.64 -43.97
C VAL A 8 -10.10 37.88 -42.49
N ASP A 9 -11.01 38.78 -42.15
CA ASP A 9 -11.42 39.00 -40.76
C ASP A 9 -12.41 37.90 -40.35
N TYR A 10 -11.90 36.93 -39.58
CA TYR A 10 -12.68 35.81 -39.04
C TYR A 10 -13.56 36.22 -37.86
N SER A 11 -13.44 37.44 -37.32
CA SER A 11 -14.27 37.96 -36.24
C SER A 11 -15.49 38.72 -36.72
N ALA A 12 -15.60 38.99 -38.04
CA ALA A 12 -16.72 39.73 -38.64
C ALA A 12 -18.04 38.95 -38.41
N GLY A 13 -19.00 39.59 -37.74
CA GLY A 13 -20.29 38.99 -37.38
C GLY A 13 -20.29 38.18 -36.08
N LEU A 14 -19.21 38.29 -35.29
CA LEU A 14 -19.17 37.73 -33.94
C LEU A 14 -19.28 38.83 -32.88
N THR A 15 -19.90 38.52 -31.77
CA THR A 15 -19.91 39.35 -30.55
C THR A 15 -18.50 39.35 -29.89
N GLU A 16 -18.27 40.26 -28.95
CA GLU A 16 -17.02 40.25 -28.15
C GLU A 16 -16.73 38.91 -27.44
N GLN A 17 -17.77 38.10 -27.17
CA GLN A 17 -17.67 36.77 -26.57
C GLN A 17 -17.52 35.65 -27.61
N GLY A 18 -17.43 35.97 -28.90
CA GLY A 18 -17.22 35.00 -29.97
C GLY A 18 -18.49 34.30 -30.48
N PHE A 19 -19.69 34.80 -30.14
CA PHE A 19 -20.96 34.28 -30.65
C PHE A 19 -21.37 35.01 -31.94
N VAL A 20 -22.12 34.33 -32.79
CA VAL A 20 -22.66 34.96 -34.05
C VAL A 20 -23.67 36.03 -33.66
N GLU A 21 -23.48 37.26 -34.16
CA GLU A 21 -24.38 38.39 -33.92
C GLU A 21 -25.81 38.10 -34.41
N GLY A 22 -26.78 38.40 -33.57
CA GLY A 22 -28.21 38.23 -33.93
C GLY A 22 -28.71 36.78 -33.88
N VAL A 23 -27.88 35.83 -33.46
CA VAL A 23 -28.27 34.41 -33.28
C VAL A 23 -28.34 34.08 -31.81
N THR A 24 -29.53 33.68 -31.36
CA THR A 24 -29.72 33.11 -30.03
C THR A 24 -29.80 31.59 -30.20
N ALA A 25 -28.94 30.84 -29.53
CA ALA A 25 -28.88 29.37 -29.68
C ALA A 25 -30.27 28.71 -29.44
N LEU A 26 -31.08 29.26 -28.53
CA LEU A 26 -32.42 28.78 -28.24
C LEU A 26 -33.45 28.97 -29.38
N ASP A 27 -33.16 29.83 -30.37
CA ASP A 27 -34.01 29.99 -31.53
C ASP A 27 -33.88 28.81 -32.52
N TYR A 28 -32.77 28.06 -32.42
CA TYR A 28 -32.45 26.95 -33.29
C TYR A 28 -32.36 25.58 -32.60
N VAL A 29 -32.35 25.59 -31.25
CA VAL A 29 -32.27 24.38 -30.46
C VAL A 29 -33.47 24.30 -29.52
N THR A 30 -34.31 23.32 -29.73
CA THR A 30 -35.38 23.00 -28.78
C THR A 30 -34.80 22.08 -27.70
N LEU A 31 -34.64 22.64 -26.50
CA LEU A 31 -34.26 21.81 -25.37
C LEU A 31 -35.48 21.01 -24.89
N PRO A 32 -35.30 19.73 -24.49
CA PRO A 32 -36.34 18.99 -23.82
C PRO A 32 -36.82 19.75 -22.56
N ALA A 33 -38.10 19.64 -22.21
CA ALA A 33 -38.66 20.35 -21.07
C ALA A 33 -38.01 19.99 -19.72
N ASP A 34 -37.31 18.88 -19.70
CA ASP A 34 -36.64 18.26 -18.55
C ASP A 34 -35.09 18.22 -18.67
N TYR A 35 -34.53 19.01 -19.61
CA TYR A 35 -33.06 19.00 -19.81
C TYR A 35 -32.24 19.34 -18.55
N ASN A 36 -32.84 20.07 -17.60
CA ASN A 36 -32.26 20.40 -16.30
C ASN A 36 -32.53 19.34 -15.23
N ALA A 37 -33.35 18.35 -15.53
CA ALA A 37 -33.74 17.28 -14.61
C ALA A 37 -33.32 15.94 -15.22
N ILE A 38 -32.03 15.74 -15.39
CA ILE A 38 -31.50 14.41 -15.72
C ILE A 38 -31.71 13.55 -14.46
N PRO A 39 -32.64 12.58 -14.48
CA PRO A 39 -32.81 11.70 -13.34
C PRO A 39 -31.57 10.84 -13.21
N LEU A 40 -30.71 11.15 -12.26
CA LEU A 40 -29.71 10.22 -11.79
C LEU A 40 -30.44 9.21 -10.90
N ALA A 41 -30.31 7.93 -11.20
CA ALA A 41 -30.78 6.91 -10.28
C ALA A 41 -29.96 7.03 -8.99
N GLU A 42 -30.59 6.82 -7.85
CA GLU A 42 -29.91 6.84 -6.55
C GLU A 42 -28.73 5.84 -6.53
N THR A 43 -28.83 4.76 -7.30
CA THR A 43 -27.77 3.77 -7.52
C THR A 43 -26.57 4.31 -8.31
N ASP A 44 -26.75 5.37 -9.11
CA ASP A 44 -25.64 5.94 -9.92
C ASP A 44 -24.73 6.85 -9.10
N VAL A 45 -25.18 7.24 -7.90
CA VAL A 45 -24.45 8.06 -6.93
C VAL A 45 -24.29 7.36 -5.57
N ALA A 46 -24.70 6.09 -5.48
CA ALA A 46 -24.57 5.31 -4.25
C ALA A 46 -23.10 4.93 -4.04
N VAL A 47 -22.57 5.32 -2.89
CA VAL A 47 -21.31 4.78 -2.40
C VAL A 47 -21.56 3.36 -1.92
N SER A 48 -20.78 2.39 -2.38
CA SER A 48 -20.93 1.02 -1.93
C SER A 48 -20.40 0.85 -0.51
N ASP A 49 -21.07 0.02 0.29
CA ASP A 49 -20.60 -0.34 1.64
C ASP A 49 -19.18 -0.90 1.60
N GLU A 50 -18.83 -1.68 0.56
CA GLU A 50 -17.49 -2.24 0.34
C GLU A 50 -16.41 -1.14 0.24
N THR A 51 -16.75 -0.02 -0.42
CA THR A 51 -15.80 1.11 -0.53
C THR A 51 -15.60 1.80 0.81
N VAL A 52 -16.68 1.96 1.59
CA VAL A 52 -16.61 2.54 2.95
C VAL A 52 -15.80 1.62 3.86
N ASP A 53 -16.10 0.32 3.86
CA ASP A 53 -15.40 -0.68 4.67
C ASP A 53 -13.91 -0.75 4.34
N SER A 54 -13.53 -0.67 3.06
CA SER A 54 -12.10 -0.63 2.66
C SER A 54 -11.36 0.60 3.20
N ASN A 55 -12.02 1.76 3.28
CA ASN A 55 -11.44 2.96 3.90
C ASN A 55 -11.29 2.80 5.41
N VAL A 56 -12.31 2.21 6.06
CA VAL A 56 -12.28 1.88 7.49
C VAL A 56 -11.14 0.92 7.80
N ASP A 57 -11.01 -0.18 7.03
CA ASP A 57 -9.93 -1.16 7.20
C ASP A 57 -8.56 -0.51 7.04
N SER A 58 -8.41 0.41 6.10
CA SER A 58 -7.15 1.16 5.91
C SER A 58 -6.78 2.01 7.13
N ILE A 59 -7.78 2.61 7.78
CA ILE A 59 -7.56 3.34 9.03
C ILE A 59 -7.17 2.38 10.15
N LEU A 60 -7.93 1.31 10.37
CA LEU A 60 -7.62 0.32 11.41
C LEU A 60 -6.22 -0.27 11.24
N GLN A 61 -5.82 -0.56 10.00
CA GLN A 61 -4.47 -1.04 9.69
C GLN A 61 -3.38 -0.03 10.09
N SER A 62 -3.65 1.27 10.01
CA SER A 62 -2.69 2.30 10.45
C SER A 62 -2.49 2.36 11.96
N TYR A 63 -3.41 1.76 12.72
CA TYR A 63 -3.33 1.60 14.17
C TYR A 63 -2.99 0.17 14.61
N ALA A 64 -2.66 -0.71 13.66
CA ALA A 64 -2.20 -2.04 13.99
C ALA A 64 -0.92 -1.99 14.82
N THR A 65 -0.81 -2.85 15.81
CA THR A 65 0.37 -3.00 16.65
C THR A 65 1.03 -4.35 16.41
N ASP A 66 2.36 -4.37 16.42
CA ASP A 66 3.10 -5.60 16.29
C ASP A 66 3.06 -6.38 17.61
N VAL A 67 2.68 -7.66 17.52
CA VAL A 67 2.61 -8.60 18.64
C VAL A 67 3.60 -9.73 18.41
N GLU A 68 4.37 -10.05 19.45
CA GLU A 68 5.31 -11.16 19.42
C GLU A 68 4.59 -12.48 19.69
N VAL A 69 4.69 -13.44 18.76
CA VAL A 69 4.12 -14.77 18.86
C VAL A 69 5.25 -15.78 19.00
N THR A 70 5.17 -16.61 20.06
CA THR A 70 6.23 -17.57 20.40
C THR A 70 5.73 -19.00 20.62
N ASP A 71 4.45 -19.26 20.44
CA ASP A 71 3.77 -20.51 20.78
C ASP A 71 3.45 -21.41 19.58
N ARG A 72 3.84 -20.99 18.37
CA ARG A 72 3.66 -21.77 17.14
C ARG A 72 4.91 -21.77 16.28
N ALA A 73 5.00 -22.76 15.39
CA ALA A 73 6.06 -22.80 14.37
C ALA A 73 5.87 -21.72 13.29
N VAL A 74 6.98 -21.30 12.70
CA VAL A 74 7.03 -20.40 11.56
C VAL A 74 6.35 -21.05 10.36
N ALA A 75 5.42 -20.34 9.74
CA ALA A 75 4.75 -20.70 8.50
C ALA A 75 5.26 -19.83 7.33
N GLU A 76 5.01 -20.29 6.09
CA GLU A 76 5.29 -19.51 4.90
C GLU A 76 4.52 -18.18 4.93
N GLY A 77 5.21 -17.08 4.66
CA GLY A 77 4.64 -15.74 4.68
C GLY A 77 4.68 -15.03 6.03
N ASP A 78 5.06 -15.71 7.11
CA ASP A 78 5.21 -15.07 8.42
C ASP A 78 6.33 -14.03 8.42
N SER A 79 6.09 -12.91 9.12
CA SER A 79 7.14 -11.98 9.52
C SER A 79 7.83 -12.52 10.76
N VAL A 80 9.14 -12.73 10.70
CA VAL A 80 9.90 -13.41 11.75
C VAL A 80 11.11 -12.58 12.14
N ASN A 81 11.29 -12.36 13.44
CA ASN A 81 12.51 -11.78 13.95
C ASN A 81 13.53 -12.90 14.19
N ILE A 82 14.68 -12.79 13.53
CA ILE A 82 15.76 -13.77 13.61
C ILE A 82 17.09 -13.13 13.95
N ASP A 83 17.94 -13.90 14.59
CA ASP A 83 19.38 -13.63 14.67
C ASP A 83 20.14 -14.70 13.90
N TYR A 84 21.26 -14.34 13.31
CA TYR A 84 22.14 -15.29 12.66
C TYR A 84 23.62 -14.90 12.75
N VAL A 85 24.48 -15.91 12.64
CA VAL A 85 25.94 -15.78 12.54
C VAL A 85 26.40 -16.68 11.39
N GLY A 86 26.89 -16.09 10.32
CA GLY A 86 27.38 -16.79 9.13
C GLY A 86 28.85 -17.11 9.18
N SER A 87 29.22 -18.29 8.71
CA SER A 87 30.59 -18.75 8.59
C SER A 87 30.83 -19.47 7.26
N VAL A 88 32.03 -19.34 6.72
CA VAL A 88 32.56 -20.09 5.60
C VAL A 88 33.77 -20.89 6.09
N ASP A 89 33.81 -22.21 5.85
CA ASP A 89 34.83 -23.10 6.36
C ASP A 89 35.04 -22.99 7.89
N GLY A 90 33.97 -22.67 8.65
CA GLY A 90 33.99 -22.49 10.10
C GLY A 90 34.60 -21.16 10.58
N VAL A 91 34.82 -20.21 9.66
CA VAL A 91 35.31 -18.86 9.99
C VAL A 91 34.25 -17.84 9.70
N GLU A 92 33.86 -17.07 10.72
CA GLU A 92 32.91 -15.97 10.58
C GLU A 92 33.46 -14.90 9.62
N PHE A 93 32.58 -14.26 8.86
CA PHE A 93 32.93 -13.21 7.91
C PHE A 93 32.18 -11.91 8.22
N GLU A 94 32.80 -10.79 7.82
CA GLU A 94 32.23 -9.46 8.04
C GLU A 94 30.90 -9.30 7.28
N GLY A 95 29.88 -8.79 7.98
CA GLY A 95 28.53 -8.62 7.45
C GLY A 95 27.68 -9.91 7.46
N GLY A 96 28.19 -11.01 7.98
CA GLY A 96 27.50 -12.30 8.11
C GLY A 96 26.70 -12.47 9.41
N SER A 97 26.62 -11.45 10.26
CA SER A 97 25.98 -11.55 11.58
C SER A 97 25.04 -10.39 11.84
N THR A 98 23.92 -10.66 12.54
CA THR A 98 23.04 -9.63 13.12
C THR A 98 23.59 -9.03 14.41
N GLU A 99 24.67 -9.59 14.95
CA GLU A 99 25.28 -9.18 16.23
C GLU A 99 24.29 -9.19 17.44
N GLY A 100 23.22 -9.96 17.34
CA GLY A 100 22.17 -10.05 18.36
C GLY A 100 21.18 -8.86 18.36
N ALA A 101 21.22 -8.02 17.33
CA ALA A 101 20.26 -6.93 17.18
C ALA A 101 18.89 -7.38 16.65
N GLY A 102 18.84 -8.58 16.12
CA GLY A 102 17.66 -9.11 15.42
C GLY A 102 17.43 -8.46 14.06
N THR A 103 16.80 -9.18 13.18
CA THR A 103 16.29 -8.65 11.90
C THR A 103 14.96 -9.29 11.57
N ILE A 104 14.03 -8.51 11.00
CA ILE A 104 12.73 -9.02 10.57
C ILE A 104 12.85 -9.47 9.12
N VAL A 105 12.44 -10.70 8.87
CA VAL A 105 12.41 -11.33 7.55
C VAL A 105 11.03 -11.94 7.30
N THR A 106 10.69 -12.17 6.03
CA THR A 106 9.48 -12.91 5.65
C THR A 106 9.88 -14.33 5.29
N ALA A 107 9.33 -15.32 6.00
CA ALA A 107 9.58 -16.74 5.75
C ALA A 107 9.12 -17.14 4.34
N GLY A 108 9.98 -17.83 3.57
CA GLY A 108 9.73 -18.13 2.16
C GLY A 108 9.82 -16.93 1.22
N GLY A 109 10.22 -15.76 1.73
CA GLY A 109 10.35 -14.53 0.95
C GLY A 109 11.63 -14.48 0.11
N THR A 110 11.80 -13.35 -0.60
CA THR A 110 13.00 -13.06 -1.38
C THR A 110 13.85 -12.00 -0.71
N GLY A 111 15.15 -11.94 -1.03
CA GLY A 111 16.06 -10.91 -0.51
C GLY A 111 17.26 -11.46 0.24
N TYR A 112 17.24 -12.73 0.57
CA TYR A 112 18.38 -13.48 1.08
C TYR A 112 18.93 -14.42 0.00
N ILE A 113 20.16 -14.93 0.21
CA ILE A 113 20.80 -15.84 -0.74
C ILE A 113 20.19 -17.24 -0.63
N ASP A 114 20.10 -17.90 -1.79
CA ASP A 114 19.60 -19.26 -1.90
C ASP A 114 18.22 -19.41 -1.20
N ASP A 115 17.89 -20.54 -0.68
CA ASP A 115 16.67 -20.88 0.08
C ASP A 115 16.83 -20.61 1.59
N PHE A 116 17.61 -19.58 1.99
CA PHE A 116 17.79 -19.22 3.39
C PHE A 116 16.46 -19.06 4.13
N LEU A 117 15.51 -18.29 3.53
CA LEU A 117 14.22 -17.98 4.15
C LEU A 117 13.23 -19.15 4.10
N ASP A 118 13.43 -20.12 3.21
CA ASP A 118 12.64 -21.34 3.18
C ASP A 118 13.02 -22.30 4.33
N GLN A 119 14.31 -22.30 4.69
CA GLN A 119 14.81 -23.18 5.74
C GLN A 119 14.36 -22.79 7.16
N ILE A 120 13.89 -21.54 7.36
CA ILE A 120 13.35 -21.12 8.67
C ILE A 120 11.93 -21.61 8.92
N ILE A 121 11.21 -22.06 7.87
CA ILE A 121 9.84 -22.55 7.97
C ILE A 121 9.80 -23.85 8.78
N GLY A 122 8.84 -23.93 9.72
CA GLY A 122 8.63 -25.10 10.58
C GLY A 122 9.42 -25.08 11.87
N HIS A 123 10.36 -24.15 12.04
CA HIS A 123 11.07 -23.97 13.30
C HIS A 123 10.27 -23.16 14.31
N MET A 124 10.50 -23.41 15.59
CA MET A 124 9.82 -22.72 16.69
C MET A 124 10.64 -21.51 17.16
N PRO A 125 9.99 -20.44 17.63
CA PRO A 125 10.66 -19.40 18.40
C PRO A 125 11.49 -19.97 19.55
N GLY A 126 12.72 -19.45 19.71
CA GLY A 126 13.70 -19.93 20.67
C GLY A 126 14.61 -21.05 20.14
N GLU A 127 14.32 -21.64 18.97
CA GLU A 127 15.23 -22.62 18.36
C GLU A 127 16.43 -21.96 17.69
N THR A 128 17.59 -22.61 17.81
CA THR A 128 18.81 -22.30 17.06
C THR A 128 19.18 -23.50 16.21
N PHE A 129 19.40 -23.26 14.91
CA PHE A 129 19.70 -24.31 13.94
C PHE A 129 20.61 -23.76 12.84
N ASP A 130 21.20 -24.66 12.07
CA ASP A 130 22.08 -24.29 10.97
C ASP A 130 21.32 -24.20 9.64
N VAL A 131 21.39 -23.05 9.01
CA VAL A 131 20.91 -22.79 7.64
C VAL A 131 22.11 -22.90 6.70
N ASN A 132 22.01 -23.79 5.73
CA ASN A 132 23.08 -24.04 4.76
C ASN A 132 22.73 -23.40 3.43
N VAL A 133 23.61 -22.56 2.91
CA VAL A 133 23.41 -21.85 1.64
C VAL A 133 24.70 -21.80 0.83
N THR A 134 24.56 -21.61 -0.47
CA THR A 134 25.69 -21.36 -1.38
C THR A 134 25.61 -19.94 -1.91
N PHE A 135 26.67 -19.16 -1.74
CA PHE A 135 26.74 -17.82 -2.34
C PHE A 135 26.69 -17.89 -3.87
N PRO A 136 25.93 -17.03 -4.54
CA PRO A 136 25.90 -17.01 -6.00
C PRO A 136 27.29 -16.67 -6.58
N ASP A 137 27.54 -17.10 -7.80
CA ASP A 137 28.74 -16.73 -8.54
C ASP A 137 28.31 -16.12 -9.90
N PRO A 138 28.56 -14.82 -10.11
CA PRO A 138 29.27 -13.87 -9.24
C PRO A 138 28.45 -13.36 -8.07
N TYR A 139 29.13 -13.02 -6.97
CA TYR A 139 28.54 -12.31 -5.82
C TYR A 139 29.16 -10.90 -5.72
N GLU A 140 28.44 -9.90 -6.23
CA GLU A 140 28.95 -8.53 -6.38
C GLU A 140 29.21 -7.82 -5.05
N ASN A 141 28.42 -8.13 -4.03
CA ASN A 141 28.56 -7.51 -2.70
C ASN A 141 29.87 -7.91 -1.99
N ASN A 142 30.31 -9.15 -2.21
CA ASN A 142 31.59 -9.64 -1.69
C ASN A 142 32.13 -10.76 -2.60
N PRO A 143 33.01 -10.41 -3.59
CA PRO A 143 33.56 -11.38 -4.53
C PRO A 143 34.34 -12.52 -3.88
N ASP A 144 34.86 -12.32 -2.67
CA ASP A 144 35.59 -13.35 -1.94
C ASP A 144 34.70 -14.48 -1.42
N LEU A 145 33.40 -14.25 -1.35
CA LEU A 145 32.39 -15.25 -0.95
C LEU A 145 31.72 -15.94 -2.16
N ALA A 146 31.96 -15.45 -3.39
CA ALA A 146 31.32 -15.98 -4.60
C ALA A 146 31.52 -17.49 -4.73
N GLY A 147 30.42 -18.24 -4.91
CA GLY A 147 30.39 -19.68 -5.09
C GLY A 147 30.79 -20.50 -3.86
N LYS A 148 30.94 -19.88 -2.69
CA LYS A 148 31.28 -20.61 -1.47
C LYS A 148 30.03 -21.07 -0.72
N ASP A 149 30.18 -22.23 -0.09
CA ASP A 149 29.20 -22.74 0.86
C ASP A 149 29.37 -22.04 2.20
N ALA A 150 28.25 -21.62 2.79
CA ALA A 150 28.20 -20.97 4.09
C ALA A 150 27.19 -21.65 5.00
N VAL A 151 27.46 -21.58 6.28
CA VAL A 151 26.58 -22.05 7.35
C VAL A 151 26.22 -20.85 8.20
N PHE A 152 24.92 -20.62 8.36
CA PHE A 152 24.39 -19.60 9.24
C PHE A 152 23.75 -20.26 10.45
N SER A 153 24.36 -20.11 11.62
CA SER A 153 23.72 -20.48 12.90
C SER A 153 22.63 -19.46 13.16
N THR A 154 21.37 -19.85 12.97
CA THR A 154 20.18 -18.97 12.96
C THR A 154 19.31 -19.27 14.16
N THR A 155 18.87 -18.22 14.85
CA THR A 155 17.94 -18.30 15.98
C THR A 155 16.64 -17.59 15.61
N ILE A 156 15.51 -18.26 15.79
CA ILE A 156 14.19 -17.62 15.72
C ILE A 156 13.91 -16.94 17.06
N ASN A 157 13.79 -15.62 17.07
CA ASN A 157 13.46 -14.88 18.28
C ASN A 157 11.95 -14.94 18.55
N HIS A 158 11.14 -14.47 17.62
CA HIS A 158 9.68 -14.51 17.65
C HIS A 158 9.10 -14.30 16.25
N ILE A 159 7.85 -14.69 16.08
CA ILE A 159 7.04 -14.32 14.91
C ILE A 159 6.39 -12.98 15.23
N VAL A 160 6.31 -12.09 14.24
CA VAL A 160 5.65 -10.78 14.36
C VAL A 160 4.29 -10.87 13.68
N GLU A 161 3.23 -10.72 14.45
CA GLU A 161 1.86 -10.59 13.92
C GLU A 161 1.36 -9.16 14.14
N GLN A 162 0.54 -8.68 13.20
CA GLN A 162 -0.11 -7.39 13.36
C GLN A 162 -1.49 -7.59 13.97
N GLU A 163 -1.69 -7.05 15.16
CA GLU A 163 -3.01 -6.99 15.80
C GLU A 163 -3.71 -5.69 15.40
N VAL A 164 -4.75 -5.84 14.58
CA VAL A 164 -5.59 -4.72 14.12
C VAL A 164 -6.67 -4.49 15.17
N PRO A 165 -6.85 -3.24 15.66
CA PRO A 165 -7.85 -2.95 16.68
C PRO A 165 -9.27 -3.17 16.13
N GLU A 166 -10.20 -3.53 17.01
CA GLU A 166 -11.62 -3.61 16.68
C GLU A 166 -12.21 -2.21 16.46
N LEU A 167 -13.05 -2.08 15.43
CA LEU A 167 -13.79 -0.86 15.18
C LEU A 167 -14.92 -0.70 16.21
N THR A 168 -14.74 0.20 17.14
CA THR A 168 -15.71 0.55 18.18
C THR A 168 -15.85 2.08 18.31
N ASP A 169 -16.94 2.54 18.90
CA ASP A 169 -17.11 3.98 19.18
C ASP A 169 -16.01 4.49 20.13
N ASP A 170 -15.58 3.68 21.09
CA ASP A 170 -14.49 4.03 21.99
C ASP A 170 -13.18 4.20 21.21
N PHE A 171 -12.86 3.29 20.29
CA PHE A 171 -11.69 3.43 19.41
C PHE A 171 -11.74 4.73 18.58
N VAL A 172 -12.87 5.00 17.93
CA VAL A 172 -13.08 6.23 17.13
C VAL A 172 -12.88 7.47 17.97
N LYS A 173 -13.48 7.50 19.16
CA LYS A 173 -13.41 8.63 20.07
C LYS A 173 -12.01 8.87 20.62
N GLU A 174 -11.28 7.81 20.98
CA GLU A 174 -9.94 7.92 21.58
C GLU A 174 -8.87 8.29 20.54
N ASN A 175 -8.99 7.78 19.32
CA ASN A 175 -7.93 7.89 18.33
C ASN A 175 -8.23 8.91 17.21
N LEU A 176 -9.48 9.18 16.91
CA LEU A 176 -9.87 9.97 15.73
C LEU A 176 -10.62 11.27 16.06
N SER A 177 -11.08 11.47 17.30
CA SER A 177 -11.86 12.65 17.66
C SER A 177 -11.08 13.95 17.58
N GLU A 178 -9.82 13.97 18.01
CA GLU A 178 -9.00 15.19 17.96
C GLU A 178 -8.60 15.60 16.54
N THR A 179 -8.39 14.63 15.66
CA THR A 179 -7.91 14.88 14.29
C THR A 179 -9.07 15.08 13.30
N ASN A 180 -10.13 14.29 13.44
CA ASN A 180 -11.22 14.23 12.47
C ASN A 180 -12.57 14.73 13.05
N GLY A 181 -12.67 14.88 14.37
CA GLY A 181 -13.90 15.29 15.05
C GLY A 181 -14.94 14.17 15.23
N TRP A 182 -14.61 12.92 14.86
CA TRP A 182 -15.52 11.80 14.97
C TRP A 182 -15.54 11.21 16.38
N ASN A 183 -16.72 10.88 16.89
CA ASN A 183 -16.89 10.28 18.20
C ASN A 183 -17.57 8.90 18.17
N THR A 184 -18.13 8.54 17.02
CA THR A 184 -18.79 7.24 16.81
C THR A 184 -18.41 6.66 15.46
N VAL A 185 -18.61 5.35 15.32
CA VAL A 185 -18.41 4.63 14.05
C VAL A 185 -19.35 5.17 12.97
N ASP A 186 -20.59 5.49 13.33
CA ASP A 186 -21.58 6.03 12.39
C ASP A 186 -21.13 7.40 11.85
N GLU A 187 -20.69 8.33 12.70
CA GLU A 187 -20.18 9.63 12.28
C GLU A 187 -18.99 9.49 11.32
N MET A 188 -18.09 8.55 11.57
CA MET A 188 -16.96 8.27 10.71
C MET A 188 -17.40 7.73 9.34
N LYS A 189 -18.32 6.74 9.31
CA LYS A 189 -18.83 6.15 8.07
C LYS A 189 -19.63 7.15 7.25
N ASP A 190 -20.48 7.97 7.88
CA ASP A 190 -21.26 9.02 7.21
C ASP A 190 -20.33 10.05 6.54
N CYS A 191 -19.26 10.44 7.18
CA CYS A 191 -18.26 11.35 6.61
C CYS A 191 -17.61 10.75 5.36
N PHE A 192 -17.28 9.45 5.35
CA PHE A 192 -16.77 8.79 4.15
C PHE A 192 -17.78 8.77 3.02
N ILE A 193 -19.05 8.49 3.32
CA ILE A 193 -20.12 8.47 2.34
C ILE A 193 -20.28 9.87 1.71
N GLU A 194 -20.25 10.93 2.50
CA GLU A 194 -20.30 12.32 1.99
C GLU A 194 -19.08 12.64 1.11
N TYR A 195 -17.87 12.35 1.59
CA TYR A 195 -16.64 12.61 0.84
C TYR A 195 -16.59 11.87 -0.50
N LEU A 196 -17.04 10.63 -0.55
CA LEU A 196 -17.04 9.82 -1.77
C LEU A 196 -18.15 10.25 -2.76
N ARG A 197 -19.22 10.87 -2.29
CA ARG A 197 -20.28 11.44 -3.16
C ARG A 197 -19.88 12.75 -3.83
N GLU A 198 -18.91 13.46 -3.27
CA GLU A 198 -18.43 14.73 -3.82
C GLU A 198 -17.35 14.56 -4.91
N LYS A 199 -16.86 13.34 -5.16
CA LYS A 199 -15.85 13.03 -6.18
C LYS A 199 -16.43 12.42 -7.43
#